data_c8b9e19dec3a57fa9368e6260a6f9c9b
#
_entry.id   c8b9e19dec3a57fa9368e6260a6f9c9b
#
_cell.length_a   1.000
_cell.length_b   1.000
_cell.length_c   1.000
_cell.angle_alpha   90.00
_cell.angle_beta   90.00
_cell.angle_gamma   90.00
#
_symmetry.space_group_name_H-M   'P 1'
#
loop_
_entity.id
_entity.type
_entity.pdbx_description
1 polymer ?
#
loop_
_entity_poly.entity_id
_entity_poly.type
_entity_poly.pdbx_seq_one_letter_code
_entity_poly.pdbx_strand_id
1 'polypeptide(L)'
;RIDGVWHDRFRADEVRYLAQQGFIPGWLTVDRALRDFGLPWDDLLAWFPLFGKLRGTKIRALSGGERRILESYLILRSPTQFVMLDEPFSHVAPLHVSTLKALIRQEKSSKGILLTDHMHRHVTDITDRLYVLADGQTHLTRGEEDLVRYGYLARL
;
A
#
# COMPACT_ATOMS: atom_id res chain seq x y z
N ARG A 1 -8.70 6.51 17.14
CA ARG A 1 -8.32 5.73 18.33
C ARG A 1 -7.37 4.63 17.94
N ILE A 2 -6.23 4.51 18.58
CA ILE A 2 -5.35 3.35 18.53
C ILE A 2 -5.41 2.74 19.94
N ASP A 3 -5.67 1.43 20.03
CA ASP A 3 -5.80 0.68 21.30
C ASP A 3 -6.75 1.34 22.32
N GLY A 4 -7.86 1.93 21.81
CA GLY A 4 -8.86 2.60 22.62
C GLY A 4 -8.51 4.02 23.07
N VAL A 5 -7.29 4.49 22.81
CA VAL A 5 -6.81 5.83 23.17
C VAL A 5 -7.08 6.83 22.04
N TRP A 6 -7.56 8.03 22.39
CA TRP A 6 -7.67 9.14 21.44
C TRP A 6 -6.32 9.80 21.24
N HIS A 7 -5.92 10.00 19.97
CA HIS A 7 -4.72 10.71 19.57
C HIS A 7 -5.13 11.95 18.78
N ASP A 8 -4.63 13.10 19.17
CA ASP A 8 -4.82 14.35 18.43
C ASP A 8 -3.95 14.38 17.16
N ARG A 9 -2.83 13.63 17.18
CA ARG A 9 -1.92 13.45 16.06
C ARG A 9 -1.35 12.03 16.10
N PHE A 10 -1.20 11.42 14.93
CA PHE A 10 -0.48 10.17 14.80
C PHE A 10 1.03 10.43 14.78
N ARG A 11 1.78 9.61 15.50
CA ARG A 11 3.24 9.63 15.45
C ARG A 11 3.73 8.80 14.26
N ALA A 12 4.91 9.14 13.73
CA ALA A 12 5.49 8.44 12.58
C ALA A 12 5.88 6.97 12.88
N ASP A 13 6.04 6.62 14.15
CA ASP A 13 6.27 5.26 14.64
C ASP A 13 4.96 4.47 14.88
N GLU A 14 3.82 5.15 14.91
CA GLU A 14 2.50 4.51 15.06
C GLU A 14 1.85 4.21 13.72
N VAL A 15 1.84 5.19 12.79
CA VAL A 15 1.15 5.10 11.50
C VAL A 15 2.02 5.62 10.37
N ARG A 16 2.06 4.90 9.27
CA ARG A 16 2.63 5.37 8.00
C ARG A 16 1.54 5.43 6.94
N TYR A 17 1.66 6.41 6.06
CA TYR A 17 0.69 6.64 4.99
C TYR A 17 1.38 6.67 3.62
N LEU A 18 0.91 5.83 2.72
CA LEU A 18 1.21 5.88 1.30
C LEU A 18 0.14 6.73 0.62
N ALA A 19 0.46 7.97 0.31
CA ALA A 19 -0.43 8.86 -0.43
C ALA A 19 -0.54 8.46 -1.90
N GLN A 20 -1.60 8.91 -2.58
CA GLN A 20 -1.76 8.73 -4.02
C GLN A 20 -0.60 9.35 -4.81
N GLN A 21 -0.12 10.52 -4.37
CA GLN A 21 1.10 11.13 -4.91
C GLN A 21 2.33 10.59 -4.20
N GLY A 22 3.40 10.35 -4.98
CA GLY A 22 4.64 9.85 -4.44
C GLY A 22 5.29 10.77 -3.40
N PHE A 23 5.81 10.19 -2.32
CA PHE A 23 6.40 10.94 -1.20
C PHE A 23 7.93 10.98 -1.22
N ILE A 24 8.58 10.07 -1.98
CA ILE A 24 10.05 10.03 -2.01
C ILE A 24 10.58 11.14 -2.93
N PRO A 25 11.52 11.98 -2.44
CA PRO A 25 12.14 13.00 -3.29
C PRO A 25 12.80 12.40 -4.53
N GLY A 26 12.48 12.95 -5.70
CA GLY A 26 12.95 12.43 -7.01
C GLY A 26 14.47 12.43 -7.21
N TRP A 27 15.21 13.19 -6.44
CA TRP A 27 16.69 13.28 -6.48
C TRP A 27 17.39 12.18 -5.68
N LEU A 28 16.69 11.50 -4.74
CA LEU A 28 17.24 10.34 -4.03
C LEU A 28 17.43 9.16 -4.98
N THR A 29 18.36 8.28 -4.63
CA THR A 29 18.51 6.97 -5.29
C THR A 29 17.71 5.89 -4.54
N VAL A 30 17.39 4.78 -5.21
CA VAL A 30 16.63 3.67 -4.63
C VAL A 30 17.31 3.13 -3.36
N ASP A 31 18.62 2.90 -3.41
CA ASP A 31 19.39 2.41 -2.26
C ASP A 31 19.44 3.42 -1.12
N ARG A 32 19.45 4.72 -1.40
CA ARG A 32 19.40 5.74 -0.37
C ARG A 32 18.04 5.77 0.32
N ALA A 33 16.95 5.66 -0.45
CA ALA A 33 15.60 5.58 0.12
C ALA A 33 15.47 4.37 1.06
N LEU A 34 15.97 3.19 0.68
CA LEU A 34 15.99 2.01 1.55
C LEU A 34 16.77 2.23 2.84
N ARG A 35 17.98 2.81 2.74
CA ARG A 35 18.80 3.11 3.95
C ARG A 35 18.11 4.08 4.88
N ASP A 36 17.47 5.10 4.36
CA ASP A 36 16.74 6.10 5.18
C ASP A 36 15.54 5.47 5.92
N PHE A 37 15.00 4.37 5.40
CA PHE A 37 13.97 3.54 6.05
C PHE A 37 14.55 2.39 6.89
N GLY A 38 15.87 2.21 6.93
CA GLY A 38 16.53 1.12 7.66
C GLY A 38 16.27 -0.26 7.07
N LEU A 39 15.95 -0.35 5.77
CA LEU A 39 15.57 -1.61 5.11
C LEU A 39 16.74 -2.18 4.29
N PRO A 40 17.00 -3.52 4.39
CA PRO A 40 18.06 -4.17 3.65
C PRO A 40 17.76 -4.22 2.16
N TRP A 41 18.78 -4.05 1.34
CA TRP A 41 18.67 -4.19 -0.11
C TRP A 41 18.22 -5.59 -0.54
N ASP A 42 18.78 -6.61 0.07
CA ASP A 42 18.51 -8.00 -0.29
C ASP A 42 17.06 -8.42 0.02
N ASP A 43 16.45 -7.82 1.05
CA ASP A 43 15.03 -8.03 1.35
C ASP A 43 14.12 -7.44 0.25
N LEU A 44 14.46 -6.25 -0.28
CA LEU A 44 13.75 -5.70 -1.43
C LEU A 44 13.89 -6.62 -2.65
N LEU A 45 15.09 -7.14 -2.92
CA LEU A 45 15.32 -8.02 -4.07
C LEU A 45 14.61 -9.36 -3.94
N ALA A 46 14.48 -9.89 -2.74
CA ALA A 46 13.74 -11.13 -2.50
C ALA A 46 12.25 -10.98 -2.90
N TRP A 47 11.66 -9.83 -2.66
CA TRP A 47 10.29 -9.51 -3.06
C TRP A 47 10.18 -9.05 -4.52
N PHE A 48 11.05 -8.15 -4.93
CA PHE A 48 11.00 -7.48 -6.21
C PHE A 48 12.35 -7.51 -6.94
N PRO A 49 12.71 -8.64 -7.58
CA PRO A 49 13.99 -8.79 -8.30
C PRO A 49 14.24 -7.73 -9.38
N LEU A 50 13.17 -7.09 -9.87
CA LEU A 50 13.27 -6.02 -10.86
C LEU A 50 14.21 -4.88 -10.44
N PHE A 51 14.33 -4.62 -9.11
CA PHE A 51 15.21 -3.59 -8.59
C PHE A 51 16.70 -3.91 -8.67
N GLY A 52 17.10 -5.15 -9.02
CA GLY A 52 18.49 -5.57 -9.08
C GLY A 52 19.39 -4.65 -9.92
N LYS A 53 18.85 -4.05 -10.97
CA LYS A 53 19.57 -3.11 -11.85
C LYS A 53 19.32 -1.63 -11.52
N LEU A 54 18.52 -1.34 -10.50
CA LEU A 54 18.02 0.01 -10.20
C LEU A 54 18.63 0.63 -8.93
N ARG A 55 19.64 -0.02 -8.33
CA ARG A 55 20.20 0.39 -7.02
C ARG A 55 20.60 1.86 -6.96
N GLY A 56 21.38 2.32 -7.92
CA GLY A 56 21.84 3.71 -8.01
C GLY A 56 20.91 4.63 -8.82
N THR A 57 19.76 4.11 -9.29
CA THR A 57 18.81 4.89 -10.09
C THR A 57 18.09 5.92 -9.24
N LYS A 58 17.98 7.14 -9.74
CA LYS A 58 17.21 8.21 -9.08
C LYS A 58 15.72 7.90 -9.16
N ILE A 59 14.99 8.18 -8.09
CA ILE A 59 13.54 7.96 -8.00
C ILE A 59 12.77 8.60 -9.16
N ARG A 60 13.18 9.79 -9.61
CA ARG A 60 12.56 10.47 -10.77
C ARG A 60 12.74 9.73 -12.10
N ALA A 61 13.68 8.79 -12.18
CA ALA A 61 13.97 8.00 -13.39
C ALA A 61 13.26 6.63 -13.37
N LEU A 62 12.60 6.28 -12.28
CA LEU A 62 11.75 5.10 -12.21
C LEU A 62 10.46 5.32 -12.99
N SER A 63 9.93 4.26 -13.58
CA SER A 63 8.55 4.26 -14.07
C SER A 63 7.54 4.48 -12.93
N GLY A 64 6.33 4.91 -13.26
CA GLY A 64 5.27 5.10 -12.24
C GLY A 64 5.02 3.84 -11.41
N GLY A 65 4.99 2.67 -12.06
CA GLY A 65 4.81 1.39 -11.39
C GLY A 65 5.97 0.98 -10.50
N GLU A 66 7.21 1.13 -10.97
CA GLU A 66 8.41 0.85 -10.14
C GLU A 66 8.45 1.77 -8.91
N ARG A 67 8.16 3.04 -9.10
CA ARG A 67 8.08 3.98 -8.00
C ARG A 67 6.99 3.58 -7.01
N ARG A 68 5.81 3.20 -7.49
CA ARG A 68 4.68 2.78 -6.64
C ARG A 68 4.99 1.53 -5.84
N ILE A 69 5.64 0.53 -6.46
CA ILE A 69 6.11 -0.68 -5.78
C ILE A 69 7.09 -0.33 -4.67
N LEU A 70 8.11 0.49 -4.97
CA LEU A 70 9.12 0.90 -3.98
C LEU A 70 8.46 1.62 -2.79
N GLU A 71 7.61 2.61 -3.06
CA GLU A 71 6.93 3.39 -2.03
C GLU A 71 6.01 2.51 -1.16
N SER A 72 5.26 1.60 -1.79
CA SER A 72 4.43 0.61 -1.07
C SER A 72 5.29 -0.31 -0.19
N TYR A 73 6.41 -0.80 -0.72
CA TYR A 73 7.35 -1.64 0.01
C TYR A 73 7.90 -0.92 1.25
N LEU A 74 8.37 0.33 1.10
CA LEU A 74 8.92 1.12 2.21
C LEU A 74 7.90 1.34 3.33
N ILE A 75 6.65 1.66 2.97
CA ILE A 75 5.57 1.87 3.95
C ILE A 75 5.19 0.55 4.63
N LEU A 76 5.00 -0.53 3.87
CA LEU A 76 4.63 -1.84 4.42
C LEU A 76 5.70 -2.39 5.36
N ARG A 77 6.98 -2.26 5.02
CA ARG A 77 8.11 -2.76 5.81
C ARG A 77 8.54 -1.83 6.95
N SER A 78 7.95 -0.65 7.06
CA SER A 78 8.20 0.26 8.19
C SER A 78 7.81 -0.39 9.52
N PRO A 79 8.58 -0.18 10.60
CA PRO A 79 8.29 -0.74 11.93
C PRO A 79 7.19 0.05 12.64
N THR A 80 5.96 0.01 12.10
CA THR A 80 4.80 0.72 12.62
C THR A 80 3.66 -0.24 12.89
N GLN A 81 2.76 0.12 13.82
CA GLN A 81 1.60 -0.69 14.17
C GLN A 81 0.52 -0.65 13.08
N PHE A 82 0.42 0.47 12.36
CA PHE A 82 -0.57 0.67 11.32
C PHE A 82 0.05 1.25 10.06
N VAL A 83 -0.49 0.86 8.91
CA VAL A 83 -0.22 1.49 7.62
C VAL A 83 -1.52 1.80 6.89
N MET A 84 -1.52 2.92 6.18
CA MET A 84 -2.60 3.32 5.29
C MET A 84 -2.06 3.35 3.87
N LEU A 85 -2.71 2.65 2.95
CA LEU A 85 -2.29 2.52 1.56
C LEU A 85 -3.39 3.06 0.64
N ASP A 86 -3.11 4.17 -0.01
CA ASP A 86 -4.03 4.79 -0.95
C ASP A 86 -3.66 4.39 -2.38
N GLU A 87 -4.49 3.60 -3.01
CA GLU A 87 -4.31 3.04 -4.36
C GLU A 87 -2.92 2.37 -4.60
N PRO A 88 -2.48 1.41 -3.78
CA PRO A 88 -1.16 0.81 -3.90
C PRO A 88 -0.94 0.04 -5.22
N PHE A 89 -2.00 -0.34 -5.92
CA PHE A 89 -1.93 -1.09 -7.18
C PHE A 89 -1.93 -0.19 -8.42
N SER A 90 -2.11 1.12 -8.26
CA SER A 90 -2.12 2.08 -9.37
C SER A 90 -0.81 2.05 -10.15
N HIS A 91 -0.90 1.93 -11.48
CA HIS A 91 0.24 1.85 -12.42
C HIS A 91 1.16 0.63 -12.24
N VAL A 92 0.88 -0.27 -11.31
CA VAL A 92 1.66 -1.50 -11.10
C VAL A 92 1.33 -2.52 -12.19
N ALA A 93 2.36 -3.04 -12.85
CA ALA A 93 2.16 -4.08 -13.86
C ALA A 93 1.55 -5.34 -13.23
N PRO A 94 0.64 -6.05 -13.93
CA PRO A 94 -0.07 -7.23 -13.41
C PRO A 94 0.85 -8.29 -12.79
N LEU A 95 2.04 -8.47 -13.37
CA LEU A 95 3.07 -9.38 -12.86
C LEU A 95 3.48 -9.08 -11.40
N HIS A 96 3.51 -7.80 -11.03
CA HIS A 96 3.96 -7.37 -9.71
C HIS A 96 2.81 -7.19 -8.71
N VAL A 97 1.57 -7.13 -9.19
CA VAL A 97 0.38 -7.01 -8.31
C VAL A 97 0.28 -8.22 -7.39
N SER A 98 0.50 -9.44 -7.89
CA SER A 98 0.47 -10.67 -7.09
C SER A 98 1.51 -10.65 -5.96
N THR A 99 2.72 -10.20 -6.26
CA THR A 99 3.81 -10.05 -5.28
C THR A 99 3.46 -9.00 -4.22
N LEU A 100 2.93 -7.85 -4.64
CA LEU A 100 2.53 -6.80 -3.70
C LEU A 100 1.38 -7.27 -2.79
N LYS A 101 0.40 -8.02 -3.33
CA LYS A 101 -0.66 -8.68 -2.54
C LYS A 101 -0.09 -9.66 -1.51
N ALA A 102 0.91 -10.47 -1.91
CA ALA A 102 1.57 -11.41 -1.00
C ALA A 102 2.29 -10.68 0.15
N LEU A 103 2.99 -9.58 -0.16
CA LEU A 103 3.62 -8.73 0.84
C LEU A 103 2.58 -8.14 1.82
N ILE A 104 1.47 -7.60 1.31
CA ILE A 104 0.37 -7.08 2.15
C ILE A 104 -0.17 -8.17 3.08
N ARG A 105 -0.41 -9.40 2.55
CA ARG A 105 -0.87 -10.53 3.36
C ARG A 105 0.11 -10.91 4.45
N GLN A 106 1.41 -10.86 4.18
CA GLN A 106 2.43 -11.13 5.20
C GLN A 106 2.40 -10.06 6.28
N GLU A 107 2.41 -8.78 5.91
CA GLU A 107 2.49 -7.68 6.87
C GLU A 107 1.22 -7.54 7.73
N LYS A 108 0.04 -7.88 7.22
CA LYS A 108 -1.20 -7.83 7.99
C LYS A 108 -1.25 -8.80 9.17
N SER A 109 -0.34 -9.77 9.25
CA SER A 109 -0.22 -10.65 10.41
C SER A 109 0.34 -9.94 11.64
N SER A 110 1.06 -8.84 11.45
CA SER A 110 1.77 -8.11 12.51
C SER A 110 1.33 -6.65 12.68
N LYS A 111 0.54 -6.10 11.74
CA LYS A 111 0.09 -4.71 11.77
C LYS A 111 -1.31 -4.53 11.18
N GLY A 112 -1.99 -3.47 11.60
CA GLY A 112 -3.24 -3.04 10.99
C GLY A 112 -3.00 -2.38 9.64
N ILE A 113 -3.73 -2.79 8.60
CA ILE A 113 -3.61 -2.22 7.25
C ILE A 113 -4.96 -1.68 6.82
N LEU A 114 -5.03 -0.38 6.55
CA LEU A 114 -6.15 0.25 5.84
C LEU A 114 -5.74 0.46 4.38
N LEU A 115 -6.53 -0.04 3.46
CA LEU A 115 -6.24 0.02 2.04
C LEU A 115 -7.44 0.56 1.27
N THR A 116 -7.20 1.52 0.38
CA THR A 116 -8.16 2.01 -0.61
C THR A 116 -7.66 1.67 -2.01
N ASP A 117 -8.55 1.26 -2.90
CA ASP A 117 -8.23 1.10 -4.33
C ASP A 117 -9.53 1.08 -5.14
N HIS A 118 -9.48 1.61 -6.35
CA HIS A 118 -10.61 1.58 -7.28
C HIS A 118 -10.77 0.22 -7.97
N MET A 119 -9.75 -0.64 -7.92
CA MET A 119 -9.80 -1.99 -8.46
C MET A 119 -10.26 -2.99 -7.39
N HIS A 120 -11.57 -3.03 -7.11
CA HIS A 120 -12.17 -3.83 -6.03
C HIS A 120 -11.67 -5.29 -5.97
N ARG A 121 -11.45 -5.95 -7.13
CA ARG A 121 -10.93 -7.33 -7.18
C ARG A 121 -9.55 -7.48 -6.53
N HIS A 122 -8.73 -6.44 -6.55
CA HIS A 122 -7.43 -6.48 -5.87
C HIS A 122 -7.59 -6.34 -4.35
N VAL A 123 -8.61 -5.60 -3.92
CA VAL A 123 -8.89 -5.36 -2.50
C VAL A 123 -9.55 -6.58 -1.87
N THR A 124 -10.61 -7.11 -2.48
CA THR A 124 -11.40 -8.24 -1.94
C THR A 124 -10.56 -9.48 -1.69
N ASP A 125 -9.54 -9.72 -2.51
CA ASP A 125 -8.67 -10.90 -2.37
C ASP A 125 -7.77 -10.89 -1.12
N ILE A 126 -7.53 -9.73 -0.51
CA ILE A 126 -6.51 -9.55 0.54
C ILE A 126 -7.04 -8.96 1.84
N THR A 127 -8.28 -8.48 1.86
CA THR A 127 -8.88 -7.82 3.02
C THR A 127 -9.71 -8.80 3.86
N ASP A 128 -9.71 -8.57 5.18
CA ASP A 128 -10.55 -9.31 6.13
C ASP A 128 -11.93 -8.66 6.27
N ARG A 129 -12.00 -7.34 6.01
CA ARG A 129 -13.23 -6.55 6.02
C ARG A 129 -13.20 -5.55 4.88
N LEU A 130 -14.30 -5.46 4.16
CA LEU A 130 -14.47 -4.52 3.06
C LEU A 130 -15.55 -3.50 3.42
N TYR A 131 -15.27 -2.23 3.18
CA TYR A 131 -16.21 -1.13 3.38
C TYR A 131 -16.39 -0.37 2.08
N VAL A 132 -17.60 0.04 1.78
CA VAL A 132 -17.90 1.02 0.73
C VAL A 132 -18.15 2.37 1.39
N LEU A 133 -17.55 3.41 0.82
CA LEU A 133 -17.87 4.79 1.17
C LEU A 133 -18.96 5.28 0.21
N ALA A 134 -20.17 5.49 0.71
CA ALA A 134 -21.29 6.03 -0.03
C ALA A 134 -22.01 7.09 0.81
N ASP A 135 -22.45 8.18 0.19
CA ASP A 135 -23.18 9.28 0.84
C ASP A 135 -22.52 9.82 2.12
N GLY A 136 -21.18 9.87 2.13
CA GLY A 136 -20.38 10.35 3.27
C GLY A 136 -20.30 9.36 4.46
N GLN A 137 -20.75 8.12 4.29
CA GLN A 137 -20.73 7.08 5.31
C GLN A 137 -20.03 5.81 4.82
N THR A 138 -19.42 5.07 5.75
CA THR A 138 -18.82 3.77 5.48
C THR A 138 -19.80 2.65 5.77
N HIS A 139 -19.99 1.74 4.82
CA HIS A 139 -20.87 0.59 4.93
C HIS A 139 -20.05 -0.70 4.85
N LEU A 140 -20.12 -1.53 5.89
CA LEU A 140 -19.51 -2.86 5.85
C LEU A 140 -20.20 -3.71 4.80
N THR A 141 -19.44 -4.25 3.87
CA THR A 141 -19.97 -5.11 2.80
C THR A 141 -19.73 -6.58 3.13
N ARG A 142 -20.68 -7.43 2.74
CA ARG A 142 -20.63 -8.89 2.91
C ARG A 142 -20.42 -9.63 1.59
N GLY A 143 -20.50 -8.92 0.45
CA GLY A 143 -20.35 -9.53 -0.86
C GLY A 143 -20.57 -8.52 -1.99
N GLU A 144 -20.55 -9.02 -3.23
CA GLU A 144 -20.72 -8.18 -4.44
C GLU A 144 -22.09 -7.51 -4.52
N GLU A 145 -23.13 -8.13 -3.96
CA GLU A 145 -24.48 -7.56 -3.91
C GLU A 145 -24.52 -6.21 -3.20
N ASP A 146 -23.75 -6.06 -2.10
CA ASP A 146 -23.64 -4.79 -1.40
C ASP A 146 -22.89 -3.75 -2.25
N LEU A 147 -21.87 -4.17 -3.01
CA LEU A 147 -21.15 -3.28 -3.94
C LEU A 147 -22.08 -2.73 -5.04
N VAL A 148 -22.99 -3.57 -5.53
CA VAL A 148 -24.03 -3.16 -6.49
C VAL A 148 -25.05 -2.24 -5.81
N ARG A 149 -25.50 -2.58 -4.60
CA ARG A 149 -26.47 -1.81 -3.82
C ARG A 149 -26.02 -0.38 -3.55
N TYR A 150 -24.74 -0.20 -3.25
CA TYR A 150 -24.14 1.12 -2.99
C TYR A 150 -23.58 1.80 -4.25
N GLY A 151 -23.91 1.27 -5.45
CA GLY A 151 -23.55 1.89 -6.73
C GLY A 151 -22.07 1.80 -7.10
N TYR A 152 -21.29 0.96 -6.41
CA TYR A 152 -19.88 0.75 -6.72
C TYR A 152 -19.68 -0.16 -7.93
N LEU A 153 -20.57 -1.18 -8.11
CA LEU A 153 -20.62 -2.03 -9.29
C LEU A 153 -21.92 -1.80 -10.04
N ALA A 154 -21.86 -1.83 -11.38
CA ALA A 154 -23.05 -1.85 -12.21
C ALA A 154 -23.81 -3.18 -12.01
N ARG A 155 -25.14 -3.14 -12.08
CA ARG A 155 -25.93 -4.37 -12.20
C ARG A 155 -25.57 -5.03 -13.54
N LEU A 156 -25.18 -6.30 -13.50
CA LEU A 156 -25.04 -7.14 -14.69
C LEU A 156 -26.42 -7.43 -15.30
#